data_93fc6f93bd3ebb6730cad3ca4250eeec
#
_entry.id   93fc6f93bd3ebb6730cad3ca4250eeec
#
_cell.length_a   1.000
_cell.length_b   1.000
_cell.length_c   1.000
_cell.angle_alpha   90.00
_cell.angle_beta   90.00
_cell.angle_gamma   90.00
#
_symmetry.space_group_name_H-M   'P 1'
#
loop_
_entity.id
_entity.type
_entity.pdbx_description
1 polymer ?
#
loop_
_entity_poly.entity_id
_entity_poly.type
_entity_poly.pdbx_seq_one_letter_code
_entity_poly.pdbx_strand_id
1 'polypeptide(L)'
;MIQAITKTGFVAYLSTMDNTQYSGDRTLIRYLVKFTNDMDGSVQYSYPIVMQSDASRILDRYTAMTFYTNANPDMFAAQIYFPLAGHYKYEVYEVTWQSGDTVTLDAAHAPTTELDATDAKVDNVGTLVGLVTKGIMYVSEKDGAEQVQYTQKGKSVQSISLVSGGTGYTTVPTIIFRGGNAITDATATCTIDSGAVDSITLTSGGSGYTSNPTVFIVGGTTDDNVARATATIEQTNYI
;
A
#
# COMPACT_ATOMS: atom_id res chain seq x y z
N MET A 1 9.55 17.22 -3.38
CA MET A 1 8.83 15.95 -3.14
C MET A 1 8.47 15.88 -1.68
N ILE A 2 7.20 15.66 -1.35
CA ILE A 2 6.74 15.49 0.03
C ILE A 2 7.12 14.09 0.49
N GLN A 3 7.56 13.98 1.76
CA GLN A 3 7.81 12.70 2.42
C GLN A 3 6.88 12.59 3.64
N ALA A 4 6.20 11.46 3.76
CA ALA A 4 5.36 11.12 4.90
C ALA A 4 5.69 9.71 5.39
N ILE A 5 5.18 9.36 6.56
CA ILE A 5 5.33 8.03 7.16
C ILE A 5 3.93 7.45 7.35
N THR A 6 3.76 6.16 7.08
CA THR A 6 2.47 5.47 7.29
C THR A 6 1.97 5.69 8.71
N LYS A 7 0.66 5.88 8.87
CA LYS A 7 0.01 5.99 10.18
C LYS A 7 0.59 7.10 11.08
N THR A 8 1.16 8.15 10.48
CA THR A 8 1.78 9.29 11.21
C THR A 8 1.36 10.59 10.56
N GLY A 9 1.08 11.62 11.35
CA GLY A 9 0.82 12.97 10.86
C GLY A 9 2.09 13.59 10.27
N PHE A 10 1.93 14.54 9.36
CA PHE A 10 3.05 15.22 8.70
C PHE A 10 2.71 16.66 8.35
N VAL A 11 3.74 17.43 8.02
CA VAL A 11 3.61 18.79 7.50
C VAL A 11 4.15 18.83 6.07
N ALA A 12 3.33 19.30 5.14
CA ALA A 12 3.73 19.56 3.75
C ALA A 12 3.98 21.05 3.53
N TYR A 13 5.08 21.39 2.88
CA TYR A 13 5.41 22.77 2.48
C TYR A 13 5.22 22.88 0.97
N LEU A 14 4.18 23.58 0.55
CA LEU A 14 3.78 23.66 -0.85
C LEU A 14 3.70 25.13 -1.31
N SER A 15 4.11 25.39 -2.56
CA SER A 15 3.89 26.69 -3.18
C SER A 15 2.45 26.72 -3.69
N THR A 16 1.59 27.50 -3.01
CA THR A 16 0.20 27.70 -3.42
C THR A 16 -0.03 29.11 -3.94
N MET A 17 0.85 30.03 -3.59
CA MET A 17 0.67 31.46 -3.89
C MET A 17 0.90 31.81 -5.35
N ASP A 18 1.75 31.04 -6.05
CA ASP A 18 2.09 31.32 -7.45
C ASP A 18 0.92 31.09 -8.41
N ASN A 19 -0.03 30.24 -8.02
CA ASN A 19 -1.17 29.83 -8.85
C ASN A 19 -2.53 30.13 -8.20
N THR A 20 -2.58 30.93 -7.13
CA THR A 20 -3.85 31.32 -6.53
C THR A 20 -4.67 32.14 -7.54
N GLN A 21 -5.93 31.82 -7.69
CA GLN A 21 -6.85 32.54 -8.57
C GLN A 21 -7.70 33.57 -7.82
N TYR A 22 -7.71 33.47 -6.49
CA TYR A 22 -8.47 34.36 -5.63
C TYR A 22 -7.65 35.61 -5.25
N SER A 23 -8.20 36.78 -5.57
CA SER A 23 -7.56 38.07 -5.31
C SER A 23 -8.10 38.83 -4.09
N GLY A 24 -9.01 38.21 -3.34
CA GLY A 24 -9.64 38.78 -2.15
C GLY A 24 -8.92 38.50 -0.85
N ASP A 25 -9.68 38.51 0.25
CA ASP A 25 -9.16 38.26 1.59
C ASP A 25 -8.68 36.79 1.75
N ARG A 26 -7.40 36.62 1.99
CA ARG A 26 -6.78 35.30 2.15
C ARG A 26 -7.28 34.52 3.35
N THR A 27 -7.89 35.15 4.33
CA THR A 27 -8.50 34.47 5.49
C THR A 27 -9.70 33.62 5.08
N LEU A 28 -10.27 33.89 3.90
CA LEU A 28 -11.39 33.17 3.31
C LEU A 28 -10.95 32.00 2.41
N ILE A 29 -9.66 31.71 2.30
CA ILE A 29 -9.14 30.61 1.50
C ILE A 29 -8.93 29.39 2.37
N ARG A 30 -9.32 28.22 1.87
CA ARG A 30 -8.93 26.90 2.37
C ARG A 30 -8.45 26.04 1.20
N TYR A 31 -7.75 24.97 1.51
CA TYR A 31 -7.23 24.07 0.50
C TYR A 31 -7.81 22.67 0.70
N LEU A 32 -8.48 22.15 -0.33
CA LEU A 32 -8.86 20.75 -0.42
C LEU A 32 -7.70 19.98 -1.05
N VAL A 33 -7.13 19.04 -0.32
CA VAL A 33 -6.03 18.22 -0.83
C VAL A 33 -6.52 16.82 -1.11
N LYS A 34 -6.30 16.38 -2.34
CA LYS A 34 -6.58 15.04 -2.83
C LYS A 34 -5.29 14.24 -2.88
N PHE A 35 -5.31 13.04 -2.33
CA PHE A 35 -4.22 12.08 -2.42
C PHE A 35 -4.71 10.84 -3.15
N THR A 36 -3.98 10.43 -4.19
CA THR A 36 -4.27 9.23 -4.97
C THR A 36 -3.09 8.27 -4.86
N ASN A 37 -3.35 7.07 -4.37
CA ASN A 37 -2.34 6.01 -4.32
C ASN A 37 -2.05 5.50 -5.74
N ASP A 38 -0.78 5.48 -6.13
CA ASP A 38 -0.38 5.01 -7.47
C ASP A 38 -0.51 3.49 -7.66
N MET A 39 -0.59 2.71 -6.57
CA MET A 39 -0.65 1.26 -6.65
C MET A 39 -2.08 0.71 -6.83
N ASP A 40 -3.02 1.22 -6.05
CA ASP A 40 -4.40 0.70 -6.02
C ASP A 40 -5.45 1.72 -6.51
N GLY A 41 -5.02 2.95 -6.80
CA GLY A 41 -5.91 4.02 -7.24
C GLY A 41 -6.82 4.58 -6.14
N SER A 42 -6.66 4.19 -4.88
CA SER A 42 -7.47 4.70 -3.78
C SER A 42 -7.27 6.20 -3.61
N VAL A 43 -8.36 6.91 -3.32
CA VAL A 43 -8.38 8.38 -3.20
C VAL A 43 -8.80 8.77 -1.80
N GLN A 44 -8.11 9.77 -1.24
CA GLN A 44 -8.48 10.39 0.03
C GLN A 44 -8.40 11.91 -0.11
N TYR A 45 -9.30 12.59 0.61
CA TYR A 45 -9.36 14.05 0.66
C TYR A 45 -9.16 14.53 2.09
N SER A 46 -8.56 15.72 2.25
CA SER A 46 -8.47 16.36 3.56
C SER A 46 -8.28 17.88 3.42
N TYR A 47 -8.87 18.62 4.35
CA TYR A 47 -8.62 20.03 4.56
C TYR A 47 -7.52 20.19 5.62
N PRO A 48 -6.26 20.48 5.24
CA PRO A 48 -5.18 20.64 6.21
C PRO A 48 -5.36 21.86 7.09
N ILE A 49 -4.75 21.83 8.27
CA ILE A 49 -4.53 23.07 9.00
C ILE A 49 -3.44 23.86 8.29
N VAL A 50 -3.81 25.05 7.82
CA VAL A 50 -2.88 25.98 7.22
C VAL A 50 -2.46 26.99 8.29
N MET A 51 -1.17 27.03 8.61
CA MET A 51 -0.63 28.13 9.39
C MET A 51 -0.58 29.36 8.46
N GLN A 52 -1.59 30.17 8.57
CA GLN A 52 -1.52 31.52 7.99
C GLN A 52 -0.52 32.29 8.79
N SER A 53 0.68 32.49 8.26
CA SER A 53 1.59 33.44 8.86
C SER A 53 1.00 34.82 8.71
N ASP A 54 1.14 35.59 9.79
CA ASP A 54 0.74 36.98 9.93
C ASP A 54 0.89 37.76 8.60
N ALA A 55 -0.14 38.55 8.24
CA ALA A 55 -0.26 39.28 7.00
C ALA A 55 0.93 40.24 6.71
N SER A 56 1.87 40.38 7.63
CA SER A 56 3.10 41.15 7.51
C SER A 56 4.28 40.44 6.83
N ARG A 57 4.19 39.12 6.58
CA ARG A 57 5.26 38.35 5.94
C ARG A 57 5.02 38.14 4.45
N ILE A 58 5.54 39.08 3.70
CA ILE A 58 5.58 39.09 2.21
C ILE A 58 6.44 37.95 1.62
N LEU A 59 6.94 37.04 2.43
CA LEU A 59 7.95 36.05 2.04
C LEU A 59 7.51 34.58 2.10
N ASP A 60 6.22 34.31 2.24
CA ASP A 60 5.78 32.92 2.31
C ASP A 60 5.69 32.31 0.92
N ARG A 61 6.87 31.93 0.41
CA ARG A 61 6.98 31.11 -0.79
C ARG A 61 6.25 29.77 -0.65
N TYR A 62 6.05 29.34 0.60
CA TYR A 62 5.48 28.03 0.89
C TYR A 62 4.39 28.15 1.94
N THR A 63 3.29 27.48 1.67
CA THR A 63 2.20 27.28 2.61
C THR A 63 2.47 25.99 3.40
N ALA A 64 2.54 26.08 4.73
CA ALA A 64 2.65 24.91 5.59
C ALA A 64 1.26 24.29 5.81
N MET A 65 1.09 23.07 5.40
CA MET A 65 -0.14 22.29 5.52
C MET A 65 0.07 21.14 6.48
N THR A 66 -0.59 21.17 7.62
CA THR A 66 -0.47 20.14 8.67
C THR A 66 -1.60 19.14 8.55
N PHE A 67 -1.23 17.87 8.54
CA PHE A 67 -2.14 16.72 8.52
C PHE A 67 -1.93 15.86 9.76
N TYR A 68 -3.02 15.42 10.36
CA TYR A 68 -3.02 14.45 11.45
C TYR A 68 -3.40 13.07 10.92
N THR A 69 -3.02 12.02 11.62
CA THR A 69 -3.40 10.66 11.24
C THR A 69 -4.53 10.13 12.12
N ASN A 70 -5.48 9.45 11.48
CA ASN A 70 -6.56 8.73 12.16
C ASN A 70 -6.97 7.55 11.26
N ALA A 71 -7.21 6.37 11.84
CA ALA A 71 -7.65 5.19 11.08
C ALA A 71 -9.03 5.38 10.41
N ASN A 72 -9.88 6.24 10.99
CA ASN A 72 -11.13 6.71 10.40
C ASN A 72 -11.02 8.23 10.20
N PRO A 73 -10.40 8.70 9.11
CA PRO A 73 -10.06 10.09 8.96
C PRO A 73 -11.30 10.96 8.71
N ASP A 74 -11.41 12.05 9.48
CA ASP A 74 -12.34 13.13 9.17
C ASP A 74 -11.60 14.17 8.32
N MET A 75 -12.04 14.34 7.08
CA MET A 75 -11.41 15.25 6.12
C MET A 75 -11.47 16.71 6.57
N PHE A 76 -12.48 17.12 7.35
CA PHE A 76 -12.67 18.49 7.83
C PHE A 76 -11.84 18.80 9.08
N ALA A 77 -11.33 17.76 9.75
CA ALA A 77 -10.47 17.86 10.93
C ALA A 77 -8.97 17.72 10.60
N ALA A 78 -8.57 17.96 9.35
CA ALA A 78 -7.20 17.80 8.85
C ALA A 78 -6.66 16.37 9.02
N GLN A 79 -7.52 15.37 8.97
CA GLN A 79 -7.12 13.99 9.18
C GLN A 79 -6.95 13.25 7.84
N ILE A 80 -5.96 12.35 7.82
CA ILE A 80 -5.63 11.49 6.69
C ILE A 80 -5.13 10.14 7.20
N TYR A 81 -5.26 9.09 6.41
CA TYR A 81 -4.73 7.79 6.75
C TYR A 81 -4.10 7.11 5.55
N PHE A 82 -2.79 6.89 5.62
CA PHE A 82 -2.05 6.12 4.62
C PHE A 82 -1.77 4.71 5.16
N PRO A 83 -2.57 3.70 4.78
CA PRO A 83 -2.37 2.33 5.23
C PRO A 83 -1.15 1.67 4.60
N LEU A 84 -0.79 2.07 3.38
CA LEU A 84 0.26 1.47 2.57
C LEU A 84 1.39 2.48 2.32
N ALA A 85 2.63 1.98 2.39
CA ALA A 85 3.78 2.71 1.90
C ALA A 85 3.81 2.72 0.37
N GLY A 86 4.39 3.75 -0.23
CA GLY A 86 4.50 3.84 -1.69
C GLY A 86 4.38 5.26 -2.20
N HIS A 87 4.19 5.36 -3.51
CA HIS A 87 4.01 6.64 -4.18
C HIS A 87 2.54 7.04 -4.21
N TYR A 88 2.31 8.30 -3.93
CA TYR A 88 1.01 8.94 -3.99
C TYR A 88 1.12 10.20 -4.85
N LYS A 89 0.12 10.47 -5.65
CA LYS A 89 -0.09 11.78 -6.28
C LYS A 89 -0.86 12.66 -5.32
N TYR A 90 -0.48 13.92 -5.22
CA TYR A 90 -1.27 14.91 -4.53
C TYR A 90 -1.70 16.02 -5.49
N GLU A 91 -2.91 16.53 -5.28
CA GLU A 91 -3.51 17.65 -5.98
C GLU A 91 -4.11 18.57 -4.92
N VAL A 92 -3.82 19.88 -5.01
CA VAL A 92 -4.28 20.89 -4.07
C VAL A 92 -5.22 21.82 -4.79
N TYR A 93 -6.44 21.91 -4.32
CA TYR A 93 -7.47 22.77 -4.87
C TYR A 93 -7.76 23.91 -3.91
N GLU A 94 -7.93 25.11 -4.47
CA GLU A 94 -8.32 26.30 -3.74
C GLU A 94 -9.84 26.33 -3.57
N VAL A 95 -10.28 26.56 -2.34
CA VAL A 95 -11.69 26.74 -1.96
C VAL A 95 -11.82 28.07 -1.27
N THR A 96 -12.76 28.90 -1.71
CA THR A 96 -12.92 30.26 -1.22
C THR A 96 -14.36 30.53 -0.74
N TRP A 97 -14.47 31.35 0.27
CA TRP A 97 -15.74 31.88 0.77
C TRP A 97 -15.92 33.35 0.33
N GLN A 98 -17.15 33.83 0.30
CA GLN A 98 -17.43 35.22 -0.02
C GLN A 98 -17.03 36.16 1.12
N SER A 99 -16.81 37.43 0.79
CA SER A 99 -16.54 38.44 1.81
C SER A 99 -17.75 38.62 2.74
N GLY A 100 -17.51 38.44 4.03
CA GLY A 100 -18.55 38.48 5.05
C GLY A 100 -19.02 37.11 5.52
N ASP A 101 -18.65 36.03 4.81
CA ASP A 101 -18.97 34.65 5.21
C ASP A 101 -18.17 34.21 6.43
N THR A 102 -18.75 33.27 7.17
CA THR A 102 -18.01 32.48 8.17
C THR A 102 -17.50 31.21 7.51
N VAL A 103 -16.15 31.03 7.51
CA VAL A 103 -15.54 29.82 6.97
C VAL A 103 -15.84 28.64 7.88
N THR A 104 -16.70 27.73 7.40
CA THR A 104 -17.06 26.50 8.11
C THR A 104 -16.62 25.28 7.28
N LEU A 105 -15.90 24.36 7.91
CA LEU A 105 -15.44 23.12 7.29
C LEU A 105 -16.29 21.96 7.79
N ASP A 106 -17.32 21.64 7.02
CA ASP A 106 -18.18 20.46 7.17
C ASP A 106 -18.80 20.09 5.81
N ALA A 107 -19.52 18.98 5.78
CA ALA A 107 -20.11 18.47 4.54
C ALA A 107 -21.23 19.33 3.95
N ALA A 108 -21.78 20.28 4.71
CA ALA A 108 -22.83 21.19 4.24
C ALA A 108 -22.26 22.48 3.64
N HIS A 109 -21.05 22.89 4.08
CA HIS A 109 -20.50 24.21 3.77
C HIS A 109 -19.20 24.17 2.97
N ALA A 110 -18.60 22.98 2.77
CA ALA A 110 -17.34 22.88 2.03
C ALA A 110 -17.36 21.71 1.03
N PRO A 111 -16.75 21.87 -0.15
CA PRO A 111 -16.61 20.78 -1.13
C PRO A 111 -15.96 19.54 -0.53
N THR A 112 -16.51 18.35 -0.85
CA THR A 112 -15.97 17.06 -0.40
C THR A 112 -15.04 16.42 -1.44
N THR A 113 -15.19 16.81 -2.70
CA THR A 113 -14.37 16.37 -3.82
C THR A 113 -14.05 17.53 -4.77
N GLU A 114 -13.12 17.34 -5.69
CA GLU A 114 -12.80 18.32 -6.74
C GLU A 114 -13.92 18.47 -7.79
N LEU A 115 -14.94 17.63 -7.74
CA LEU A 115 -16.08 17.66 -8.67
C LEU A 115 -17.33 18.31 -8.06
N ASP A 116 -17.27 18.67 -6.79
CA ASP A 116 -18.41 19.27 -6.12
C ASP A 116 -18.63 20.70 -6.64
N ALA A 117 -19.70 20.87 -7.40
CA ALA A 117 -20.18 22.15 -7.84
C ALA A 117 -21.00 22.82 -6.72
N THR A 118 -20.33 23.51 -5.82
CA THR A 118 -21.02 24.31 -4.81
C THR A 118 -21.54 25.59 -5.44
N ASP A 119 -22.79 25.99 -5.10
CA ASP A 119 -23.35 27.25 -5.59
C ASP A 119 -22.76 28.43 -4.81
N ALA A 120 -21.89 29.21 -5.46
CA ALA A 120 -21.27 30.39 -4.90
C ALA A 120 -22.23 31.49 -4.43
N LYS A 121 -23.54 31.32 -4.65
CA LYS A 121 -24.58 32.27 -4.22
C LYS A 121 -25.21 31.90 -2.88
N VAL A 122 -24.85 30.75 -2.31
CA VAL A 122 -25.32 30.36 -0.99
C VAL A 122 -24.36 30.90 0.06
N ASP A 123 -24.89 31.65 1.00
CA ASP A 123 -24.12 32.26 2.10
C ASP A 123 -23.40 31.18 2.91
N ASN A 124 -22.16 31.47 3.31
CA ASN A 124 -21.29 30.60 4.11
C ASN A 124 -20.90 29.27 3.45
N VAL A 125 -21.04 29.13 2.12
CA VAL A 125 -20.62 27.93 1.38
C VAL A 125 -19.35 28.20 0.60
N GLY A 126 -18.37 27.34 0.81
CA GLY A 126 -17.08 27.39 0.10
C GLY A 126 -17.24 26.97 -1.36
N THR A 127 -16.66 27.72 -2.27
CA THR A 127 -16.65 27.43 -3.70
C THR A 127 -15.27 26.95 -4.13
N LEU A 128 -15.22 25.86 -4.87
CA LEU A 128 -13.98 25.34 -5.45
C LEU A 128 -13.57 26.23 -6.64
N VAL A 129 -12.40 26.85 -6.54
CA VAL A 129 -11.87 27.77 -7.55
C VAL A 129 -11.04 27.05 -8.60
N GLY A 130 -10.18 26.16 -8.18
CA GLY A 130 -9.36 25.39 -9.11
C GLY A 130 -8.13 24.73 -8.49
N LEU A 131 -7.38 24.03 -9.35
CA LEU A 131 -6.13 23.37 -9.00
C LEU A 131 -5.01 24.42 -8.84
N VAL A 132 -4.37 24.43 -7.67
CA VAL A 132 -3.28 25.39 -7.35
C VAL A 132 -1.92 24.74 -7.53
N THR A 133 -1.75 23.51 -7.08
CA THR A 133 -0.49 22.76 -7.24
C THR A 133 -0.75 21.26 -7.21
N LYS A 134 0.14 20.50 -7.84
CA LYS A 134 0.12 19.03 -7.83
C LYS A 134 1.53 18.47 -7.84
N GLY A 135 1.68 17.25 -7.44
CA GLY A 135 2.97 16.57 -7.47
C GLY A 135 2.90 15.14 -6.94
N ILE A 136 4.06 14.63 -6.62
CA ILE A 136 4.24 13.27 -6.10
C ILE A 136 4.78 13.36 -4.69
N MET A 137 4.27 12.51 -3.81
CA MET A 137 4.81 12.27 -2.47
C MET A 137 5.17 10.80 -2.30
N TYR A 138 6.08 10.54 -1.39
CA TYR A 138 6.44 9.19 -0.98
C TYR A 138 6.06 8.99 0.49
N VAL A 139 5.34 7.90 0.74
CA VAL A 139 4.98 7.45 2.08
C VAL A 139 5.84 6.25 2.43
N SER A 140 6.69 6.38 3.45
CA SER A 140 7.52 5.28 3.95
C SER A 140 6.82 4.52 5.08
N GLU A 141 7.25 3.29 5.31
CA GLU A 141 6.85 2.53 6.51
C GLU A 141 7.34 3.23 7.79
N LYS A 142 6.55 3.11 8.88
CA LYS A 142 6.84 3.76 10.15
C LYS A 142 8.18 3.33 10.77
N ASP A 143 8.60 2.11 10.55
CA ASP A 143 9.79 1.54 11.20
C ASP A 143 11.07 1.67 10.35
N GLY A 144 11.02 2.35 9.21
CA GLY A 144 12.20 2.72 8.42
C GLY A 144 13.06 1.55 7.91
N ALA A 145 12.64 0.32 8.15
CA ALA A 145 13.44 -0.88 7.93
C ALA A 145 13.11 -1.64 6.65
N GLU A 146 12.00 -1.36 6.00
CA GLU A 146 11.69 -2.00 4.73
C GLU A 146 11.71 -0.97 3.61
N GLN A 147 12.83 -0.96 2.88
CA GLN A 147 12.76 -0.61 1.49
C GLN A 147 11.60 -1.43 0.89
N VAL A 148 10.70 -0.78 0.18
CA VAL A 148 9.75 -1.49 -0.69
C VAL A 148 10.62 -2.29 -1.66
N GLN A 149 11.03 -3.45 -1.25
CA GLN A 149 11.46 -4.45 -2.18
C GLN A 149 10.18 -4.79 -2.95
N TYR A 150 10.18 -4.51 -4.24
CA TYR A 150 9.36 -5.22 -5.19
C TYR A 150 9.82 -6.69 -5.19
N THR A 151 9.68 -7.34 -4.07
CA THR A 151 9.68 -8.77 -4.01
C THR A 151 8.36 -9.16 -4.68
N GLN A 152 8.46 -9.58 -5.91
CA GLN A 152 7.49 -10.58 -6.34
C GLN A 152 7.43 -11.55 -5.17
N LYS A 153 6.30 -11.55 -4.45
CA LYS A 153 6.07 -12.51 -3.36
C LYS A 153 6.14 -13.88 -4.03
N GLY A 154 7.33 -14.46 -4.01
CA GLY A 154 7.57 -15.72 -4.69
C GLY A 154 6.59 -16.72 -4.09
N LYS A 155 6.00 -17.52 -4.93
CA LYS A 155 5.03 -18.53 -4.54
C LYS A 155 5.69 -19.49 -3.56
N SER A 156 4.90 -20.12 -2.73
CA SER A 156 5.30 -21.25 -1.88
C SER A 156 4.77 -22.56 -2.47
N VAL A 157 5.38 -23.68 -2.11
CA VAL A 157 4.82 -25.00 -2.40
C VAL A 157 3.55 -25.15 -1.57
N GLN A 158 2.43 -25.39 -2.26
CA GLN A 158 1.12 -25.54 -1.64
C GLN A 158 0.78 -27.00 -1.32
N SER A 159 1.18 -27.91 -2.21
CA SER A 159 0.90 -29.32 -2.03
C SER A 159 1.95 -30.22 -2.65
N ILE A 160 2.04 -31.44 -2.12
CA ILE A 160 2.85 -32.52 -2.67
C ILE A 160 1.91 -33.71 -2.92
N SER A 161 2.05 -34.31 -4.08
CA SER A 161 1.31 -35.53 -4.43
C SER A 161 2.29 -36.67 -4.65
N LEU A 162 2.15 -37.76 -3.89
CA LEU A 162 2.88 -38.99 -4.10
C LEU A 162 2.36 -39.66 -5.38
N VAL A 163 3.25 -39.89 -6.34
CA VAL A 163 2.93 -40.54 -7.63
C VAL A 163 3.16 -42.05 -7.54
N SER A 164 4.21 -42.46 -6.86
CA SER A 164 4.57 -43.84 -6.62
C SER A 164 5.34 -43.97 -5.31
N GLY A 165 4.99 -44.94 -4.47
CA GLY A 165 5.67 -45.18 -3.20
C GLY A 165 7.02 -45.91 -3.32
N GLY A 166 7.36 -46.40 -4.50
CA GLY A 166 8.58 -47.25 -4.68
C GLY A 166 8.52 -48.56 -3.93
N THR A 167 9.67 -49.17 -3.79
CA THR A 167 9.83 -50.48 -3.05
C THR A 167 11.15 -50.53 -2.27
N GLY A 168 11.25 -51.48 -1.32
CA GLY A 168 12.49 -51.77 -0.63
C GLY A 168 12.94 -50.77 0.42
N TYR A 169 12.05 -49.87 0.86
CA TYR A 169 12.36 -48.89 1.89
C TYR A 169 12.44 -49.54 3.26
N THR A 170 13.61 -49.49 3.87
CA THR A 170 13.88 -50.02 5.24
C THR A 170 14.03 -48.89 6.26
N THR A 171 14.34 -47.66 5.78
CA THR A 171 14.45 -46.46 6.59
C THR A 171 13.74 -45.29 5.89
N VAL A 172 13.24 -44.33 6.65
CA VAL A 172 12.56 -43.14 6.11
C VAL A 172 13.52 -42.32 5.22
N PRO A 173 13.17 -42.12 3.94
CA PRO A 173 13.99 -41.34 3.04
C PRO A 173 13.91 -39.82 3.33
N THR A 174 14.85 -39.07 2.82
CA THR A 174 14.86 -37.59 2.88
C THR A 174 14.19 -37.03 1.64
N ILE A 175 13.31 -36.05 1.85
CA ILE A 175 12.66 -35.30 0.76
C ILE A 175 13.46 -34.04 0.48
N ILE A 176 13.85 -33.82 -0.78
CA ILE A 176 14.64 -32.67 -1.22
C ILE A 176 13.89 -32.00 -2.38
N PHE A 177 13.71 -30.69 -2.29
CA PHE A 177 13.16 -29.87 -3.38
C PHE A 177 14.32 -29.21 -4.15
N ARG A 178 14.27 -29.23 -5.47
CA ARG A 178 15.29 -28.60 -6.33
C ARG A 178 14.64 -27.83 -7.47
N GLY A 179 15.23 -26.69 -7.79
CA GLY A 179 14.75 -25.82 -8.87
C GLY A 179 13.61 -24.91 -8.45
N GLY A 180 12.88 -24.39 -9.43
CA GLY A 180 11.80 -23.43 -9.20
C GLY A 180 12.24 -22.03 -8.76
N ASN A 181 13.56 -21.73 -8.74
CA ASN A 181 14.17 -20.45 -8.30
C ASN A 181 13.80 -20.04 -6.86
N ALA A 182 13.67 -20.99 -5.95
CA ALA A 182 13.36 -20.70 -4.55
C ALA A 182 14.42 -19.79 -3.91
N ILE A 183 13.95 -18.87 -3.05
CA ILE A 183 14.79 -18.11 -2.11
C ILE A 183 15.04 -18.98 -0.87
N THR A 184 13.99 -19.68 -0.42
CA THR A 184 14.04 -20.66 0.67
C THR A 184 13.38 -21.93 0.18
N ASP A 185 14.12 -23.06 0.26
CA ASP A 185 13.59 -24.35 -0.16
C ASP A 185 12.43 -24.82 0.76
N ALA A 186 11.46 -25.48 0.14
CA ALA A 186 10.41 -26.19 0.87
C ALA A 186 11.00 -27.38 1.63
N THR A 187 10.33 -27.80 2.69
CA THR A 187 10.70 -28.98 3.47
C THR A 187 9.48 -29.89 3.66
N ALA A 188 9.71 -31.18 3.65
CA ALA A 188 8.68 -32.19 3.87
C ALA A 188 9.24 -33.40 4.60
N THR A 189 8.37 -34.13 5.26
CA THR A 189 8.63 -35.44 5.87
C THR A 189 7.79 -36.51 5.19
N CYS A 190 8.17 -37.77 5.31
CA CYS A 190 7.38 -38.89 4.80
C CYS A 190 7.29 -40.01 5.81
N THR A 191 6.34 -40.92 5.59
CA THR A 191 6.19 -42.18 6.31
C THR A 191 6.40 -43.32 5.33
N ILE A 192 6.84 -44.46 5.86
CA ILE A 192 6.95 -45.73 5.10
C ILE A 192 6.02 -46.77 5.71
N ASP A 193 5.36 -47.53 4.85
CA ASP A 193 4.61 -48.71 5.23
C ASP A 193 4.91 -49.84 4.25
N SER A 194 5.07 -51.05 4.78
CA SER A 194 5.27 -52.28 4.00
C SER A 194 6.38 -52.16 2.94
N GLY A 195 7.46 -51.38 3.25
CA GLY A 195 8.60 -51.21 2.35
C GLY A 195 8.40 -50.20 1.21
N ALA A 196 7.38 -49.37 1.28
CA ALA A 196 7.10 -48.29 0.34
C ALA A 196 6.87 -46.97 1.08
N VAL A 197 7.08 -45.85 0.42
CA VAL A 197 6.64 -44.53 0.93
C VAL A 197 5.12 -44.48 0.86
N ASP A 198 4.49 -44.30 2.01
CA ASP A 198 3.02 -44.29 2.16
C ASP A 198 2.46 -42.85 2.05
N SER A 199 3.06 -41.92 2.76
CA SER A 199 2.61 -40.52 2.72
C SER A 199 3.77 -39.51 2.75
N ILE A 200 3.52 -38.32 2.21
CA ILE A 200 4.44 -37.18 2.29
C ILE A 200 3.68 -35.99 2.89
N THR A 201 4.23 -35.40 3.94
CA THR A 201 3.66 -34.25 4.63
C THR A 201 4.56 -33.03 4.43
N LEU A 202 4.03 -31.97 3.84
CA LEU A 202 4.72 -30.69 3.70
C LEU A 202 4.87 -30.06 5.09
N THR A 203 6.09 -29.77 5.53
CA THR A 203 6.37 -29.12 6.81
C THR A 203 6.59 -27.61 6.65
N SER A 204 7.13 -27.17 5.50
CA SER A 204 7.24 -25.77 5.11
C SER A 204 7.15 -25.65 3.59
N GLY A 205 6.34 -24.70 3.11
CA GLY A 205 6.21 -24.43 1.67
C GLY A 205 7.40 -23.71 1.05
N GLY A 206 8.36 -23.25 1.85
CA GLY A 206 9.44 -22.37 1.37
C GLY A 206 8.95 -21.04 0.83
N SER A 207 9.76 -20.35 0.04
CA SER A 207 9.39 -19.07 -0.57
C SER A 207 10.20 -18.78 -1.83
N GLY A 208 9.69 -17.88 -2.68
CA GLY A 208 10.43 -17.41 -3.84
C GLY A 208 10.26 -18.26 -5.10
N TYR A 209 9.46 -19.30 -5.09
CA TYR A 209 9.26 -20.16 -6.24
C TYR A 209 8.58 -19.40 -7.40
N THR A 210 9.16 -19.52 -8.59
CA THR A 210 8.59 -19.03 -9.85
C THR A 210 7.98 -20.14 -10.72
N SER A 211 8.37 -21.39 -10.46
CA SER A 211 7.83 -22.61 -11.09
C SER A 211 7.83 -23.77 -10.11
N ASN A 212 7.10 -24.83 -10.43
CA ASN A 212 7.05 -26.03 -9.58
C ASN A 212 8.45 -26.64 -9.42
N PRO A 213 8.92 -26.88 -8.18
CA PRO A 213 10.19 -27.57 -7.94
C PRO A 213 10.07 -29.06 -8.26
N THR A 214 11.18 -29.67 -8.57
CA THR A 214 11.30 -31.14 -8.66
C THR A 214 11.52 -31.71 -7.26
N VAL A 215 10.75 -32.75 -6.92
CA VAL A 215 10.85 -33.47 -5.65
C VAL A 215 11.78 -34.68 -5.82
N PHE A 216 12.82 -34.75 -5.02
CA PHE A 216 13.71 -35.91 -4.94
C PHE A 216 13.48 -36.62 -3.61
N ILE A 217 13.33 -37.94 -3.67
CA ILE A 217 13.21 -38.82 -2.51
C ILE A 217 14.49 -39.63 -2.46
N VAL A 218 15.34 -39.37 -1.47
CA VAL A 218 16.73 -39.81 -1.44
C VAL A 218 16.98 -40.72 -0.22
N GLY A 219 17.58 -41.89 -0.47
CA GLY A 219 17.93 -42.86 0.56
C GLY A 219 16.77 -43.78 0.97
N GLY A 220 16.98 -44.59 1.97
CA GLY A 220 15.96 -45.47 2.55
C GLY A 220 15.75 -46.77 1.80
N THR A 221 16.13 -46.87 0.53
CA THR A 221 16.03 -48.11 -0.27
C THR A 221 17.33 -48.36 -1.02
N THR A 222 17.58 -49.65 -1.32
CA THR A 222 18.64 -50.11 -2.25
C THR A 222 18.07 -50.59 -3.57
N ASP A 223 16.74 -50.54 -3.74
CA ASP A 223 16.07 -50.93 -4.95
C ASP A 223 16.11 -49.78 -6.01
N ASP A 224 16.10 -50.17 -7.29
CA ASP A 224 16.05 -49.23 -8.41
C ASP A 224 14.66 -48.56 -8.57
N ASN A 225 13.61 -49.12 -7.95
CA ASN A 225 12.26 -48.59 -7.99
C ASN A 225 12.03 -47.58 -6.88
N VAL A 226 12.60 -46.38 -7.07
CA VAL A 226 12.49 -45.27 -6.10
C VAL A 226 11.12 -44.60 -6.12
N ALA A 227 10.67 -44.12 -4.97
CA ALA A 227 9.43 -43.36 -4.85
C ALA A 227 9.49 -42.07 -5.64
N ARG A 228 8.36 -41.58 -6.15
CA ARG A 228 8.24 -40.38 -6.95
C ARG A 228 7.08 -39.53 -6.43
N ALA A 229 7.31 -38.21 -6.38
CA ALA A 229 6.32 -37.22 -6.01
C ALA A 229 6.42 -35.98 -6.87
N THR A 230 5.33 -35.24 -6.94
CA THR A 230 5.24 -33.92 -7.60
C THR A 230 4.83 -32.87 -6.61
N ALA A 231 5.36 -31.64 -6.78
CA ALA A 231 4.99 -30.50 -5.98
C ALA A 231 4.27 -29.46 -6.85
N THR A 232 3.28 -28.78 -6.29
CA THR A 232 2.61 -27.66 -6.91
C THR A 232 2.77 -26.41 -6.06
N ILE A 233 3.01 -25.28 -6.72
CA ILE A 233 3.07 -23.97 -6.06
C ILE A 233 1.72 -23.27 -6.12
N GLU A 234 1.51 -22.31 -5.23
CA GLU A 234 0.31 -21.47 -5.23
C GLU A 234 0.03 -20.87 -6.61
N GLN A 235 -1.23 -20.91 -7.02
CA GLN A 235 -1.69 -20.16 -8.19
C GLN A 235 -1.98 -18.72 -7.75
N THR A 236 -1.36 -17.73 -8.39
CA THR A 236 -1.74 -16.34 -8.15
C THR A 236 -3.05 -16.10 -8.89
N ASN A 237 -4.17 -16.11 -8.18
CA ASN A 237 -5.40 -15.56 -8.72
C ASN A 237 -5.26 -14.04 -8.67
N TYR A 238 -5.04 -13.42 -9.82
CA TYR A 238 -5.30 -12.00 -9.99
C TYR A 238 -6.82 -11.83 -9.98
N ILE A 239 -7.34 -11.20 -8.93
CA ILE A 239 -8.72 -10.70 -8.90
C ILE A 239 -8.68 -9.23 -9.33
#